data_1fd4a9da25309b27661ad42e7741d008
#
_entry.id   1fd4a9da25309b27661ad42e7741d008
#
_cell.length_a   1.000
_cell.length_b   1.000
_cell.length_c   1.000
_cell.angle_alpha   90.00
_cell.angle_beta   90.00
_cell.angle_gamma   90.00
#
_symmetry.space_group_name_H-M   'P 1'
#
loop_
_entity.id
_entity.type
_entity.pdbx_description
1 polymer ?
#
loop_
_entity_poly.entity_id
_entity_poly.type
_entity_poly.pdbx_seq_one_letter_code
_entity_poly.pdbx_strand_id
1 'polypeptide(L)'
;PEMVDGRVILRDNFDKLFDKYSKALIFGEDCGTIGDVNQGLEGLQKKYGEIRVSDTGIREATIIGQGIGLALRGLRPIAEIQYLDYILYGIQTMSDDLATTLYRTVGKQKAPLIVRTRGHRLEGIWHSGSPMGGLIHLLRGMYILVPRDMTKAAGFYNTLMKSDEPAL
;
A
#
# COMPACT_ATOMS: atom_id res chain seq x y z
N PRO A 1 -7.89 26.50 -9.27
CA PRO A 1 -7.70 25.05 -9.26
C PRO A 1 -9.04 24.38 -9.54
N GLU A 2 -9.04 23.42 -10.45
CA GLU A 2 -10.21 22.60 -10.74
C GLU A 2 -10.44 21.62 -9.58
N MET A 3 -11.69 21.51 -9.15
CA MET A 3 -12.10 20.51 -8.15
C MET A 3 -12.41 19.20 -8.87
N VAL A 4 -11.71 18.13 -8.51
CA VAL A 4 -11.89 16.79 -9.07
C VAL A 4 -12.10 15.76 -7.95
N ASP A 5 -12.71 14.63 -8.29
CA ASP A 5 -12.85 13.52 -7.36
C ASP A 5 -11.46 13.02 -6.91
N GLY A 6 -11.31 12.72 -5.63
CA GLY A 6 -10.05 12.25 -5.05
C GLY A 6 -9.49 10.97 -5.70
N ARG A 7 -10.38 10.09 -6.19
CA ARG A 7 -9.96 8.88 -6.92
C ARG A 7 -9.21 9.22 -8.23
N VAL A 8 -9.60 10.28 -8.91
CA VAL A 8 -8.94 10.74 -10.13
C VAL A 8 -7.53 11.20 -9.83
N ILE A 9 -7.32 11.95 -8.73
CA ILE A 9 -5.99 12.36 -8.29
C ILE A 9 -5.08 11.16 -8.05
N LEU A 10 -5.59 10.13 -7.37
CA LEU A 10 -4.80 8.92 -7.10
C LEU A 10 -4.51 8.14 -8.38
N ARG A 11 -5.51 7.90 -9.22
CA ARG A 11 -5.35 7.19 -10.48
C ARG A 11 -4.31 7.86 -11.37
N ASP A 12 -4.41 9.15 -11.55
CA ASP A 12 -3.50 9.90 -12.42
C ASP A 12 -2.07 9.94 -11.83
N ASN A 13 -1.96 10.00 -10.49
CA ASN A 13 -0.66 9.91 -9.84
C ASN A 13 -0.03 8.51 -10.00
N PHE A 14 -0.80 7.44 -9.82
CA PHE A 14 -0.31 6.08 -10.05
C PHE A 14 0.06 5.84 -11.50
N ASP A 15 -0.71 6.37 -12.44
CA ASP A 15 -0.37 6.31 -13.86
C ASP A 15 1.03 6.90 -14.13
N LYS A 16 1.31 8.09 -13.64
CA LYS A 16 2.63 8.72 -13.76
C LYS A 16 3.72 7.98 -13.00
N LEU A 17 3.37 7.37 -11.87
CA LEU A 17 4.28 6.61 -11.04
C LEU A 17 4.74 5.32 -11.74
N PHE A 18 3.81 4.57 -12.32
CA PHE A 18 4.12 3.36 -13.08
C PHE A 18 4.86 3.65 -14.38
N ASP A 19 4.57 4.77 -15.03
CA ASP A 19 5.31 5.24 -16.21
C ASP A 19 6.78 5.54 -15.86
N LYS A 20 6.99 6.20 -14.72
CA LYS A 20 8.32 6.61 -14.26
C LYS A 20 9.16 5.48 -13.68
N TYR A 21 8.54 4.58 -12.91
CA TYR A 21 9.23 3.52 -12.18
C TYR A 21 8.87 2.14 -12.74
N SER A 22 9.72 1.60 -13.61
CA SER A 22 9.49 0.29 -14.23
C SER A 22 9.39 -0.86 -13.24
N LYS A 23 10.00 -0.71 -12.06
CA LYS A 23 9.98 -1.69 -10.95
C LYS A 23 8.79 -1.54 -10.01
N ALA A 24 7.97 -0.51 -10.19
CA ALA A 24 6.76 -0.31 -9.38
C ALA A 24 5.67 -1.29 -9.80
N LEU A 25 5.01 -1.86 -8.81
CA LEU A 25 3.84 -2.73 -8.99
C LEU A 25 2.88 -2.56 -7.79
N ILE A 26 1.62 -2.83 -8.02
CA ILE A 26 0.58 -2.81 -7.01
C ILE A 26 -0.26 -4.07 -7.10
N PHE A 27 -0.63 -4.60 -5.96
CA PHE A 27 -1.47 -5.79 -5.87
C PHE A 27 -2.25 -5.81 -4.56
N GLY A 28 -3.37 -6.48 -4.60
CA GLY A 28 -4.30 -6.63 -3.49
C GLY A 28 -5.64 -7.11 -4.00
N GLU A 29 -6.59 -7.29 -3.10
CA GLU A 29 -7.95 -7.65 -3.48
C GLU A 29 -8.55 -6.52 -4.35
N ASP A 30 -9.13 -6.89 -5.49
CA ASP A 30 -9.81 -5.98 -6.41
C ASP A 30 -8.92 -4.83 -6.97
N CYS A 31 -7.61 -4.90 -6.83
CA CYS A 31 -6.70 -3.86 -7.36
C CYS A 31 -6.65 -3.82 -8.88
N GLY A 32 -6.78 -4.98 -9.52
CA GLY A 32 -6.60 -5.15 -10.95
C GLY A 32 -7.83 -4.81 -11.78
N THR A 33 -8.75 -5.75 -11.85
CA THR A 33 -9.88 -5.69 -12.81
C THR A 33 -10.78 -4.49 -12.61
N ILE A 34 -11.18 -4.20 -11.36
CA ILE A 34 -12.04 -3.04 -11.06
C ILE A 34 -11.28 -1.77 -10.67
N GLY A 35 -9.98 -1.91 -10.39
CA GLY A 35 -9.14 -0.76 -10.07
C GLY A 35 -9.26 -0.25 -8.64
N ASP A 36 -9.35 -1.14 -7.68
CA ASP A 36 -9.70 -1.03 -6.26
C ASP A 36 -11.17 -0.63 -5.99
N VAL A 37 -11.65 -0.85 -4.78
CA VAL A 37 -13.04 -0.58 -4.39
C VAL A 37 -13.45 0.90 -4.52
N ASN A 38 -12.51 1.82 -4.52
CA ASN A 38 -12.73 3.24 -4.76
C ASN A 38 -12.29 3.69 -6.16
N GLN A 39 -11.86 2.76 -7.01
CA GLN A 39 -11.45 3.01 -8.40
C GLN A 39 -10.25 3.99 -8.54
N GLY A 40 -9.39 4.03 -7.54
CA GLY A 40 -8.15 4.81 -7.61
C GLY A 40 -7.07 4.18 -8.50
N LEU A 41 -7.33 2.99 -9.07
CA LEU A 41 -6.47 2.26 -9.99
C LEU A 41 -7.18 1.91 -11.30
N GLU A 42 -8.38 2.46 -11.53
CA GLU A 42 -9.21 2.15 -12.69
C GLU A 42 -8.43 2.26 -14.02
N GLY A 43 -8.49 1.18 -14.81
CA GLY A 43 -7.85 1.10 -16.12
C GLY A 43 -6.34 0.86 -16.11
N LEU A 44 -5.67 0.90 -14.96
CA LEU A 44 -4.22 0.74 -14.89
C LEU A 44 -3.76 -0.69 -15.20
N GLN A 45 -4.52 -1.71 -14.83
CA GLN A 45 -4.21 -3.09 -15.22
C GLN A 45 -4.20 -3.26 -16.73
N LYS A 46 -5.20 -2.71 -17.43
CA LYS A 46 -5.26 -2.74 -18.89
C LYS A 46 -4.04 -2.06 -19.53
N LYS A 47 -3.55 -0.97 -18.92
CA LYS A 47 -2.41 -0.19 -19.46
C LYS A 47 -1.06 -0.82 -19.14
N TYR A 48 -0.85 -1.34 -17.94
CA TYR A 48 0.46 -1.78 -17.46
C TYR A 48 0.62 -3.31 -17.35
N GLY A 49 -0.47 -4.04 -17.55
CA GLY A 49 -0.51 -5.50 -17.48
C GLY A 49 -0.74 -6.06 -16.07
N GLU A 50 -1.17 -7.32 -16.04
CA GLU A 50 -1.56 -8.02 -14.80
C GLU A 50 -0.39 -8.26 -13.84
N ILE A 51 0.84 -8.30 -14.33
CA ILE A 51 2.04 -8.45 -13.47
C ILE A 51 2.28 -7.21 -12.63
N ARG A 52 1.96 -6.03 -13.16
CA ARG A 52 2.22 -4.76 -12.47
C ARG A 52 1.04 -4.24 -11.68
N VAL A 53 -0.18 -4.61 -12.07
CA VAL A 53 -1.42 -4.24 -11.37
C VAL A 53 -2.28 -5.49 -11.28
N SER A 54 -2.26 -6.15 -10.14
CA SER A 54 -2.85 -7.49 -10.00
C SER A 54 -3.86 -7.61 -8.88
N ASP A 55 -4.85 -8.46 -9.15
CA ASP A 55 -5.74 -8.98 -8.12
C ASP A 55 -5.05 -10.09 -7.33
N THR A 56 -5.43 -10.24 -6.07
CA THR A 56 -4.98 -11.34 -5.21
C THR A 56 -6.17 -12.07 -4.60
N GLY A 57 -5.93 -13.23 -4.02
CA GLY A 57 -6.89 -13.85 -3.11
C GLY A 57 -6.97 -13.10 -1.79
N ILE A 58 -8.02 -13.41 -1.02
CA ILE A 58 -8.30 -12.81 0.30
C ILE A 58 -7.40 -13.46 1.35
N ARG A 59 -6.23 -12.88 1.58
CA ARG A 59 -5.29 -13.30 2.63
C ARG A 59 -4.23 -12.22 2.90
N GLU A 60 -4.50 -11.36 3.84
CA GLU A 60 -3.70 -10.17 4.13
C GLU A 60 -2.25 -10.49 4.52
N ALA A 61 -2.05 -11.53 5.33
CA ALA A 61 -0.70 -11.98 5.69
C ALA A 61 0.12 -12.39 4.45
N THR A 62 -0.51 -13.05 3.48
CA THR A 62 0.13 -13.45 2.22
C THR A 62 0.42 -12.23 1.33
N ILE A 63 -0.51 -11.29 1.24
CA ILE A 63 -0.34 -10.05 0.47
C ILE A 63 0.87 -9.28 1.00
N ILE A 64 0.98 -9.10 2.31
CA ILE A 64 2.11 -8.41 2.94
C ILE A 64 3.41 -9.20 2.75
N GLY A 65 3.39 -10.52 2.99
CA GLY A 65 4.56 -11.39 2.81
C GLY A 65 5.08 -11.39 1.37
N GLN A 66 4.19 -11.41 0.38
CA GLN A 66 4.54 -11.24 -1.03
C GLN A 66 5.22 -9.88 -1.26
N GLY A 67 4.69 -8.81 -0.69
CA GLY A 67 5.27 -7.47 -0.78
C GLY A 67 6.69 -7.41 -0.21
N ILE A 68 6.92 -8.02 0.95
CA ILE A 68 8.25 -8.11 1.56
C ILE A 68 9.21 -8.85 0.60
N GLY A 69 8.81 -10.00 0.10
CA GLY A 69 9.63 -10.79 -0.83
C GLY A 69 10.00 -10.02 -2.10
N LEU A 70 9.04 -9.33 -2.71
CA LEU A 70 9.25 -8.50 -3.89
C LEU A 70 10.20 -7.32 -3.59
N ALA A 71 10.02 -6.65 -2.44
CA ALA A 71 10.88 -5.55 -2.03
C ALA A 71 12.33 -6.01 -1.81
N LEU A 72 12.53 -7.14 -1.15
CA LEU A 72 13.86 -7.74 -0.95
C LEU A 72 14.54 -8.15 -2.26
N ARG A 73 13.77 -8.39 -3.31
CA ARG A 73 14.28 -8.65 -4.68
C ARG A 73 14.51 -7.37 -5.49
N GLY A 74 14.38 -6.20 -4.89
CA GLY A 74 14.67 -4.91 -5.51
C GLY A 74 13.54 -4.33 -6.36
N LEU A 75 12.33 -4.84 -6.21
CA LEU A 75 11.11 -4.24 -6.77
C LEU A 75 10.57 -3.14 -5.83
N ARG A 76 9.60 -2.39 -6.31
CA ARG A 76 8.94 -1.30 -5.56
C ARG A 76 7.46 -1.64 -5.38
N PRO A 77 7.15 -2.59 -4.49
CA PRO A 77 5.77 -3.06 -4.31
C PRO A 77 4.93 -2.10 -3.50
N ILE A 78 3.67 -2.03 -3.89
CA ILE A 78 2.59 -1.44 -3.11
C ILE A 78 1.59 -2.56 -2.86
N ALA A 79 1.44 -2.97 -1.62
CA ALA A 79 0.49 -4.00 -1.20
C ALA A 79 -0.76 -3.35 -0.65
N GLU A 80 -1.92 -3.65 -1.23
CA GLU A 80 -3.19 -3.13 -0.74
C GLU A 80 -3.87 -4.13 0.19
N ILE A 81 -4.21 -3.65 1.38
CA ILE A 81 -5.19 -4.27 2.28
C ILE A 81 -6.49 -3.48 2.13
N GLN A 82 -7.54 -4.17 1.75
CA GLN A 82 -8.77 -3.54 1.27
C GLN A 82 -9.38 -2.55 2.26
N TYR A 83 -9.40 -2.90 3.56
CA TYR A 83 -9.87 -2.02 4.65
C TYR A 83 -8.94 -2.08 5.86
N LEU A 84 -8.86 -0.98 6.60
CA LEU A 84 -7.98 -0.85 7.76
C LEU A 84 -8.27 -1.90 8.85
N ASP A 85 -9.52 -2.31 9.01
CA ASP A 85 -9.89 -3.36 9.97
C ASP A 85 -9.24 -4.70 9.66
N TYR A 86 -9.05 -5.01 8.39
CA TYR A 86 -8.46 -6.28 7.96
C TYR A 86 -6.94 -6.33 8.11
N ILE A 87 -6.31 -5.20 8.37
CA ILE A 87 -4.86 -5.14 8.57
C ILE A 87 -4.39 -6.01 9.75
N LEU A 88 -5.29 -6.27 10.71
CA LEU A 88 -5.02 -7.13 11.85
C LEU A 88 -4.65 -8.56 11.44
N TYR A 89 -5.13 -9.05 10.31
CA TYR A 89 -4.76 -10.36 9.77
C TYR A 89 -3.32 -10.42 9.23
N GLY A 90 -2.70 -9.27 9.02
CA GLY A 90 -1.31 -9.16 8.57
C GLY A 90 -0.39 -8.47 9.57
N ILE A 91 -0.90 -8.09 10.75
CA ILE A 91 -0.16 -7.26 11.70
C ILE A 91 1.13 -7.91 12.18
N GLN A 92 1.15 -9.21 12.42
CA GLN A 92 2.34 -9.93 12.84
C GLN A 92 3.43 -9.86 11.76
N THR A 93 3.08 -10.14 10.50
CA THR A 93 4.03 -10.05 9.38
C THR A 93 4.56 -8.62 9.20
N MET A 94 3.74 -7.61 9.47
CA MET A 94 4.18 -6.21 9.43
C MET A 94 5.10 -5.85 10.60
N SER A 95 4.73 -6.22 11.83
CA SER A 95 5.48 -5.84 13.03
C SER A 95 6.77 -6.65 13.21
N ASP A 96 6.73 -7.95 12.95
CA ASP A 96 7.87 -8.83 13.19
C ASP A 96 8.81 -8.91 12.00
N ASP A 97 8.27 -9.00 10.78
CA ASP A 97 9.09 -9.18 9.59
C ASP A 97 9.43 -7.84 8.92
N LEU A 98 8.42 -7.10 8.47
CA LEU A 98 8.65 -5.89 7.70
C LEU A 98 9.33 -4.79 8.50
N ALA A 99 8.77 -4.43 9.64
CA ALA A 99 9.24 -3.32 10.47
C ALA A 99 10.63 -3.55 11.06
N THR A 100 11.04 -4.81 11.27
CA THR A 100 12.31 -5.13 11.92
C THR A 100 13.43 -5.55 10.97
N THR A 101 13.14 -5.76 9.69
CA THR A 101 14.11 -6.27 8.70
C THR A 101 15.40 -5.45 8.67
N LEU A 102 15.30 -4.13 8.59
CA LEU A 102 16.47 -3.26 8.55
C LEU A 102 17.30 -3.37 9.83
N TYR A 103 16.65 -3.35 11.00
CA TYR A 103 17.29 -3.47 12.29
C TYR A 103 17.96 -4.84 12.47
N ARG A 104 17.23 -5.93 12.24
CA ARG A 104 17.74 -7.31 12.41
C ARG A 104 18.93 -7.64 11.50
N THR A 105 18.99 -7.00 10.34
CA THR A 105 20.07 -7.20 9.37
C THR A 105 21.20 -6.19 9.51
N VAL A 106 21.18 -5.38 10.57
CA VAL A 106 22.19 -4.34 10.82
C VAL A 106 22.35 -3.42 9.60
N GLY A 107 21.21 -2.95 9.07
CA GLY A 107 21.16 -2.04 7.92
C GLY A 107 21.42 -2.66 6.55
N LYS A 108 21.63 -3.99 6.46
CA LYS A 108 22.05 -4.64 5.21
C LYS A 108 20.90 -4.94 4.25
N GLN A 109 19.69 -5.19 4.76
CA GLN A 109 18.52 -5.48 3.95
C GLN A 109 17.46 -4.40 4.14
N LYS A 110 16.98 -3.89 3.04
CA LYS A 110 15.89 -2.90 2.99
C LYS A 110 14.70 -3.52 2.28
N ALA A 111 13.52 -3.32 2.82
CA ALA A 111 12.27 -3.80 2.25
C ALA A 111 11.31 -2.61 2.04
N PRO A 112 11.52 -1.79 1.01
CA PRO A 112 10.72 -0.58 0.76
C PRO A 112 9.32 -0.93 0.24
N LEU A 113 8.55 -1.63 1.05
CA LEU A 113 7.16 -1.96 0.79
C LEU A 113 6.26 -0.82 1.27
N ILE A 114 5.36 -0.38 0.42
CA ILE A 114 4.25 0.49 0.81
C ILE A 114 3.03 -0.41 1.03
N VAL A 115 2.56 -0.49 2.26
CA VAL A 115 1.26 -1.09 2.57
C VAL A 115 0.23 0.03 2.53
N ARG A 116 -0.78 -0.09 1.66
CA ARG A 116 -1.85 0.90 1.61
C ARG A 116 -3.16 0.29 2.07
N THR A 117 -3.94 1.07 2.76
CA THR A 117 -5.30 0.70 3.17
C THR A 117 -6.17 1.94 3.28
N ARG A 118 -7.42 1.75 3.56
CA ARG A 118 -8.36 2.84 3.81
C ARG A 118 -9.13 2.61 5.09
N GLY A 119 -9.30 3.67 5.86
CA GLY A 119 -10.19 3.68 7.02
C GLY A 119 -11.58 4.10 6.59
N HIS A 120 -12.56 3.26 6.86
CA HIS A 120 -13.95 3.53 6.57
C HIS A 120 -14.75 3.55 7.86
N ARG A 121 -15.50 4.61 8.11
CA ARG A 121 -16.33 4.72 9.32
C ARG A 121 -17.83 4.72 9.01
N LEU A 122 -18.20 4.52 7.75
CA LEU A 122 -19.58 4.70 7.30
C LEU A 122 -20.22 3.44 6.70
N GLU A 123 -19.48 2.33 6.67
CA GLU A 123 -19.92 1.11 5.98
C GLU A 123 -20.20 -0.07 6.92
N GLY A 124 -20.91 0.21 7.99
CA GLY A 124 -21.31 -0.79 8.97
C GLY A 124 -20.19 -1.20 9.92
N ILE A 125 -20.49 -2.14 10.78
CA ILE A 125 -19.60 -2.55 11.89
C ILE A 125 -18.30 -3.22 11.41
N TRP A 126 -18.31 -3.83 10.24
CA TRP A 126 -17.17 -4.57 9.71
C TRP A 126 -16.09 -3.71 9.08
N HIS A 127 -16.41 -2.44 8.76
CA HIS A 127 -15.50 -1.50 8.10
C HIS A 127 -15.37 -0.18 8.86
N SER A 128 -15.86 -0.12 10.08
CA SER A 128 -15.92 1.11 10.86
C SER A 128 -14.89 1.22 11.97
N GLY A 129 -14.09 0.19 12.17
CA GLY A 129 -13.02 0.17 13.15
C GLY A 129 -11.85 1.08 12.81
N SER A 130 -11.03 1.36 13.79
CA SER A 130 -9.77 2.08 13.60
C SER A 130 -8.73 1.57 14.59
N PRO A 131 -7.96 0.53 14.22
CA PRO A 131 -6.92 -0.02 15.08
C PRO A 131 -5.68 0.88 15.16
N MET A 132 -5.76 2.13 14.70
CA MET A 132 -4.60 3.03 14.53
C MET A 132 -3.77 3.20 15.81
N GLY A 133 -4.40 3.28 16.99
CA GLY A 133 -3.68 3.36 18.25
C GLY A 133 -2.78 2.14 18.51
N GLY A 134 -3.26 0.94 18.16
CA GLY A 134 -2.46 -0.28 18.20
C GLY A 134 -1.35 -0.29 17.16
N LEU A 135 -1.65 0.13 15.93
CA LEU A 135 -0.67 0.16 14.84
C LEU A 135 0.53 1.06 15.15
N ILE A 136 0.29 2.24 15.73
CA ILE A 136 1.36 3.17 16.15
C ILE A 136 2.32 2.50 17.15
N HIS A 137 1.81 1.68 18.06
CA HIS A 137 2.64 0.99 19.04
C HIS A 137 3.35 -0.25 18.49
N LEU A 138 2.73 -0.96 17.55
CA LEU A 138 3.24 -2.24 17.03
C LEU A 138 4.19 -2.08 15.86
N LEU A 139 3.99 -1.11 14.99
CA LEU A 139 4.75 -0.95 13.74
C LEU A 139 5.96 -0.02 13.93
N ARG A 140 6.87 -0.39 14.81
CA ARG A 140 8.12 0.35 15.03
C ARG A 140 9.13 -0.01 13.94
N GLY A 141 9.60 0.99 13.20
CA GLY A 141 10.50 0.80 12.06
C GLY A 141 9.81 0.93 10.71
N MET A 142 8.58 1.44 10.71
CA MET A 142 7.82 1.82 9.53
C MET A 142 7.31 3.25 9.66
N TYR A 143 7.18 3.95 8.55
CA TYR A 143 6.41 5.19 8.52
C TYR A 143 4.92 4.87 8.56
N ILE A 144 4.15 5.61 9.37
CA ILE A 144 2.69 5.55 9.38
C ILE A 144 2.19 6.90 8.89
N LEU A 145 1.47 6.90 7.77
CA LEU A 145 1.08 8.09 7.05
C LEU A 145 -0.44 8.16 6.90
N VAL A 146 -1.03 9.21 7.44
CA VAL A 146 -2.47 9.45 7.34
C VAL A 146 -2.67 10.76 6.55
N PRO A 147 -2.91 10.67 5.24
CA PRO A 147 -3.10 11.86 4.42
C PRO A 147 -4.44 12.53 4.74
N ARG A 148 -4.43 13.85 4.82
CA ARG A 148 -5.64 14.65 5.04
C ARG A 148 -6.56 14.70 3.81
N ASP A 149 -5.96 14.62 2.64
CA ASP A 149 -6.64 14.68 1.34
C ASP A 149 -5.85 13.88 0.28
N MET A 150 -6.44 13.65 -0.89
CA MET A 150 -5.81 12.81 -1.92
C MET A 150 -4.61 13.48 -2.60
N THR A 151 -4.49 14.80 -2.56
CA THR A 151 -3.26 15.49 -3.01
C THR A 151 -2.10 15.17 -2.08
N LYS A 152 -2.34 15.15 -0.75
CA LYS A 152 -1.33 14.73 0.22
C LYS A 152 -1.00 13.25 0.08
N ALA A 153 -1.99 12.39 -0.17
CA ALA A 153 -1.77 10.97 -0.44
C ALA A 153 -0.85 10.78 -1.65
N ALA A 154 -1.12 11.44 -2.76
CA ALA A 154 -0.27 11.42 -3.95
C ALA A 154 1.18 11.87 -3.62
N GLY A 155 1.33 12.94 -2.86
CA GLY A 155 2.63 13.43 -2.39
C GLY A 155 3.39 12.40 -1.54
N PHE A 156 2.69 11.68 -0.66
CA PHE A 156 3.27 10.62 0.15
C PHE A 156 3.77 9.46 -0.72
N TYR A 157 2.97 8.96 -1.66
CA TYR A 157 3.42 7.92 -2.59
C TYR A 157 4.67 8.36 -3.36
N ASN A 158 4.69 9.58 -3.88
CA ASN A 158 5.83 10.10 -4.63
C ASN A 158 7.10 10.24 -3.77
N THR A 159 6.97 10.53 -2.48
CA THR A 159 8.08 10.57 -1.53
C THR A 159 8.56 9.17 -1.18
N LEU A 160 7.63 8.26 -0.85
CA LEU A 160 7.95 6.89 -0.49
C LEU A 160 8.62 6.12 -1.64
N MET A 161 8.26 6.40 -2.88
CA MET A 161 8.93 5.77 -4.05
C MET A 161 10.40 6.17 -4.18
N LYS A 162 10.86 7.19 -3.47
CA LYS A 162 12.27 7.59 -3.39
C LYS A 162 12.94 7.11 -2.09
N SER A 163 12.16 6.61 -1.15
CA SER A 163 12.64 6.10 0.13
C SER A 163 12.95 4.61 0.06
N ASP A 164 13.85 4.16 0.89
CA ASP A 164 14.15 2.72 1.09
C ASP A 164 13.45 2.15 2.35
N GLU A 165 12.63 2.95 3.01
CA GLU A 165 11.94 2.58 4.23
C GLU A 165 10.53 2.05 3.93
N PRO A 166 10.04 1.06 4.70
CA PRO A 166 8.67 0.60 4.59
C PRO A 166 7.69 1.61 5.18
N ALA A 167 6.45 1.59 4.68
CA ALA A 167 5.39 2.50 5.13
C ALA A 167 4.00 1.85 5.11
N LEU A 168 3.12 2.35 5.99
CA LEU A 168 1.68 2.12 6.02
C LEU A 168 0.97 3.45 5.77
#